data_bf97f0a3da00d8a223f2db008d733da2
#
_entry.id   bf97f0a3da00d8a223f2db008d733da2
#
_cell.length_a   1.000
_cell.length_b   1.000
_cell.length_c   1.000
_cell.angle_alpha   90.00
_cell.angle_beta   90.00
_cell.angle_gamma   90.00
#
_symmetry.space_group_name_H-M   'P 1'
#
loop_
_entity.id
_entity.type
_entity.pdbx_description
1 polymer ?
#
loop_
_entity_poly.entity_id
_entity_poly.type
_entity_poly.pdbx_seq_one_letter_code
_entity_poly.pdbx_strand_id
1 'polypeptide(L)'
;DYTVRPVYINNNLSRGTFKRNHEGDYHCTEQELKMMLRDANEAGNDGLLLEYYTMDDIDIPTLERFRQMFQNLHPEHQWNSAEHKEFLTNFGGYTRDRRTGKEGLTMAGLLMFGKGLPVRERFDNLRMDYIDKSNLIGNQRYSDRLTYDGTWENNLFNFIRMPVGGIRLVHT
;
A
#
# COMPACT_ATOMS: atom_id res chain seq x y z
N ASP A 1 8.75 18.55 -24.20
CA ASP A 1 8.09 17.35 -23.66
C ASP A 1 8.56 17.13 -22.24
N TYR A 2 7.72 17.52 -21.28
CA TYR A 2 8.07 17.45 -19.85
C TYR A 2 7.60 16.11 -19.29
N THR A 3 8.26 15.06 -19.72
CA THR A 3 7.97 13.69 -19.25
C THR A 3 8.58 13.38 -17.89
N VAL A 4 9.57 14.18 -17.45
CA VAL A 4 10.23 14.01 -16.17
C VAL A 4 9.85 15.13 -15.21
N ARG A 5 9.33 14.78 -14.04
CA ARG A 5 8.99 15.73 -12.96
C ARG A 5 9.92 15.51 -11.76
N PRO A 6 10.20 16.53 -10.95
CA PRO A 6 9.82 17.94 -11.09
C PRO A 6 10.58 18.66 -12.20
N VAL A 7 9.93 19.61 -12.86
CA VAL A 7 10.57 20.50 -13.83
C VAL A 7 11.27 21.61 -13.07
N TYR A 8 12.55 21.88 -13.40
CA TYR A 8 13.33 22.91 -12.73
C TYR A 8 14.14 23.74 -13.74
N ILE A 9 14.44 24.99 -13.39
CA ILE A 9 15.22 25.90 -14.17
C ILE A 9 16.66 26.05 -13.63
N ASN A 10 17.56 26.57 -14.43
CA ASN A 10 18.95 26.85 -14.08
C ASN A 10 19.73 25.62 -13.57
N ASN A 11 19.34 24.42 -14.01
CA ASN A 11 19.94 23.15 -13.61
C ASN A 11 20.06 22.96 -12.08
N ASN A 12 19.15 23.57 -11.32
CA ASN A 12 19.13 23.54 -9.87
C ASN A 12 17.77 23.06 -9.36
N LEU A 13 17.73 21.79 -8.95
CA LEU A 13 16.50 21.13 -8.47
C LEU A 13 15.90 21.83 -7.24
N SER A 14 16.75 22.22 -6.29
CA SER A 14 16.30 22.79 -5.01
C SER A 14 15.78 24.22 -5.14
N ARG A 15 16.45 25.05 -5.94
CA ARG A 15 16.11 26.46 -6.08
C ARG A 15 15.41 26.80 -7.41
N GLY A 16 15.36 25.84 -8.33
CA GLY A 16 14.79 26.03 -9.66
C GLY A 16 13.41 25.40 -9.84
N THR A 17 12.85 24.76 -8.79
CA THR A 17 11.52 24.16 -8.85
C THR A 17 10.48 25.12 -8.27
N PHE A 18 9.46 25.41 -9.09
CA PHE A 18 8.38 26.32 -8.73
C PHE A 18 7.05 25.60 -8.79
N LYS A 19 6.13 26.03 -7.92
CA LYS A 19 4.71 25.69 -8.00
C LYS A 19 3.90 26.93 -8.32
N ARG A 20 2.83 26.76 -9.09
CA ARG A 20 1.87 27.81 -9.35
C ARG A 20 0.74 27.77 -8.35
N ASN A 21 0.46 28.89 -7.70
CA ASN A 21 -0.72 29.14 -6.92
C ASN A 21 -1.54 30.25 -7.61
N HIS A 22 -2.77 30.46 -7.20
CA HIS A 22 -3.69 31.45 -7.81
C HIS A 22 -3.08 32.85 -8.01
N GLU A 23 -2.12 33.22 -7.17
CA GLU A 23 -1.50 34.56 -7.15
C GLU A 23 -0.14 34.63 -7.85
N GLY A 24 0.46 33.51 -8.26
CA GLY A 24 1.80 33.53 -8.91
C GLY A 24 2.58 32.22 -8.78
N ASP A 25 3.85 32.30 -9.17
CA ASP A 25 4.80 31.20 -9.11
C ASP A 25 5.66 31.35 -7.84
N TYR A 26 5.68 30.30 -7.03
CA TYR A 26 6.39 30.24 -5.75
C TYR A 26 7.42 29.13 -5.76
N HIS A 27 8.56 29.35 -5.12
CA HIS A 27 9.54 28.30 -4.89
C HIS A 27 8.94 27.15 -4.09
N CYS A 28 9.21 25.94 -4.52
CA CYS A 28 8.84 24.75 -3.74
C CYS A 28 9.69 24.67 -2.47
N THR A 29 9.05 24.30 -1.38
CA THR A 29 9.75 23.93 -0.15
C THR A 29 10.46 22.58 -0.33
N GLU A 30 11.44 22.28 0.54
CA GLU A 30 12.12 20.98 0.50
C GLU A 30 11.17 19.79 0.67
N GLN A 31 10.13 19.95 1.47
CA GLN A 31 9.12 18.90 1.65
C GLN A 31 8.30 18.67 0.38
N GLU A 32 7.86 19.75 -0.27
CA GLU A 32 7.13 19.66 -1.54
C GLU A 32 8.00 19.07 -2.64
N LEU A 33 9.28 19.44 -2.68
CA LEU A 33 10.23 18.87 -3.63
C LEU A 33 10.42 17.37 -3.41
N LYS A 34 10.57 16.92 -2.16
CA LYS A 34 10.63 15.49 -1.81
C LYS A 34 9.36 14.75 -2.22
N MET A 35 8.20 15.36 -2.03
CA MET A 35 6.92 14.78 -2.48
C MET A 35 6.87 14.67 -4.01
N MET A 36 7.24 15.73 -4.74
CA MET A 36 7.28 15.71 -6.21
C MET A 36 8.26 14.67 -6.76
N LEU A 37 9.43 14.50 -6.15
CA LEU A 37 10.41 13.48 -6.53
C LEU A 37 9.88 12.06 -6.27
N ARG A 38 9.19 11.87 -5.17
CA ARG A 38 8.54 10.58 -4.87
C ARG A 38 7.44 10.27 -5.89
N ASP A 39 6.62 11.28 -6.22
CA ASP A 39 5.49 11.12 -7.13
C ASP A 39 5.93 11.06 -8.62
N ALA A 40 7.15 11.56 -8.92
CA ALA A 40 7.78 11.45 -10.25
C ALA A 40 8.26 10.03 -10.60
N ASN A 41 8.28 9.14 -9.64
CA ASN A 41 8.65 7.75 -9.86
C ASN A 41 7.51 7.02 -10.59
N GLU A 42 7.55 7.04 -11.92
CA GLU A 42 6.52 6.43 -12.80
C GLU A 42 6.30 4.93 -12.55
N ALA A 43 7.28 4.26 -11.92
CA ALA A 43 7.17 2.85 -11.58
C ALA A 43 6.20 2.58 -10.41
N GLY A 44 5.67 3.63 -9.76
CA GLY A 44 4.89 3.50 -8.53
C GLY A 44 5.76 3.03 -7.34
N ASN A 45 5.40 3.44 -6.14
CA ASN A 45 6.11 2.95 -4.94
C ASN A 45 5.69 1.52 -4.56
N ASP A 46 4.61 1.02 -5.11
CA ASP A 46 4.01 -0.27 -4.73
C ASP A 46 4.95 -1.45 -5.03
N GLY A 47 5.63 -1.41 -6.18
CA GLY A 47 6.61 -2.41 -6.58
C GLY A 47 8.02 -2.20 -5.98
N LEU A 48 8.22 -1.18 -5.15
CA LEU A 48 9.53 -0.89 -4.56
C LEU A 48 9.98 -2.04 -3.66
N LEU A 49 11.16 -2.60 -3.95
CA LEU A 49 11.79 -3.62 -3.12
C LEU A 49 12.12 -3.03 -1.74
N LEU A 50 11.65 -3.68 -0.70
CA LEU A 50 11.99 -3.38 0.68
C LEU A 50 13.17 -4.26 1.10
N GLU A 51 14.35 -3.65 1.23
CA GLU A 51 15.52 -4.34 1.74
C GLU A 51 15.24 -4.83 3.17
N TYR A 52 15.65 -6.06 3.45
CA TYR A 52 15.51 -6.73 4.76
C TYR A 52 14.10 -7.21 5.14
N TYR A 53 13.09 -7.01 4.29
CA TYR A 53 11.75 -7.59 4.48
C TYR A 53 11.61 -8.85 3.64
N THR A 54 11.29 -9.95 4.30
CA THR A 54 11.29 -11.31 3.72
C THR A 54 9.94 -11.99 3.88
N MET A 55 9.84 -13.25 3.48
CA MET A 55 8.63 -14.05 3.72
C MET A 55 8.31 -14.25 5.21
N ASP A 56 9.30 -14.08 6.10
CA ASP A 56 9.09 -14.18 7.55
C ASP A 56 8.24 -13.03 8.10
N ASP A 57 8.16 -11.91 7.37
CA ASP A 57 7.35 -10.74 7.71
C ASP A 57 5.90 -10.85 7.20
N ILE A 58 5.57 -11.89 6.46
CA ILE A 58 4.23 -12.16 5.95
C ILE A 58 3.39 -12.91 6.99
N ASP A 59 2.14 -12.46 7.15
CA ASP A 59 1.11 -13.23 7.85
C ASP A 59 0.56 -14.32 6.91
N ILE A 60 1.09 -15.53 7.07
CA ILE A 60 0.72 -16.65 6.22
C ILE A 60 -0.80 -16.94 6.25
N PRO A 61 -1.49 -16.90 7.40
CA PRO A 61 -2.96 -17.07 7.42
C PRO A 61 -3.71 -16.06 6.55
N THR A 62 -3.23 -14.82 6.49
CA THR A 62 -3.80 -13.78 5.61
C THR A 62 -3.56 -14.09 4.14
N LEU A 63 -2.35 -14.49 3.79
CA LEU A 63 -2.01 -14.88 2.41
C LEU A 63 -2.80 -16.10 1.94
N GLU A 64 -2.98 -17.09 2.82
CA GLU A 64 -3.80 -18.29 2.55
C GLU A 64 -5.27 -17.94 2.28
N ARG A 65 -5.86 -17.04 3.04
CA ARG A 65 -7.22 -16.56 2.77
C ARG A 65 -7.34 -15.88 1.40
N PHE A 66 -6.34 -15.09 1.02
CA PHE A 66 -6.29 -14.50 -0.31
C PHE A 66 -6.17 -15.55 -1.41
N ARG A 67 -5.29 -16.54 -1.24
CA ARG A 67 -5.14 -17.67 -2.18
C ARG A 67 -6.44 -18.43 -2.36
N GLN A 68 -7.15 -18.72 -1.26
CA GLN A 68 -8.43 -19.43 -1.32
C GLN A 68 -9.47 -18.62 -2.13
N MET A 69 -9.50 -17.30 -1.95
CA MET A 69 -10.38 -16.43 -2.75
C MET A 69 -10.01 -16.48 -4.22
N PHE A 70 -8.72 -16.37 -4.52
CA PHE A 70 -8.23 -16.44 -5.89
C PHE A 70 -8.57 -17.78 -6.53
N GLN A 71 -8.36 -18.88 -5.83
CA GLN A 71 -8.69 -20.23 -6.30
C GLN A 71 -10.20 -20.40 -6.57
N ASN A 72 -11.04 -19.85 -5.70
CA ASN A 72 -12.50 -19.91 -5.89
C ASN A 72 -12.95 -19.15 -7.14
N LEU A 73 -12.30 -18.02 -7.45
CA LEU A 73 -12.60 -17.20 -8.63
C LEU A 73 -11.94 -17.77 -9.91
N HIS A 74 -10.80 -18.43 -9.78
CA HIS A 74 -9.99 -18.92 -10.88
C HIS A 74 -9.52 -20.36 -10.63
N PRO A 75 -10.42 -21.38 -10.58
CA PRO A 75 -10.09 -22.74 -10.16
C PRO A 75 -9.03 -23.43 -11.02
N GLU A 76 -8.97 -23.14 -12.31
CA GLU A 76 -8.03 -23.74 -13.25
C GLU A 76 -6.73 -22.94 -13.43
N HIS A 77 -6.51 -21.90 -12.62
CA HIS A 77 -5.35 -21.04 -12.82
C HIS A 77 -4.07 -21.71 -12.34
N GLN A 78 -3.02 -21.66 -13.16
CA GLN A 78 -1.72 -22.29 -12.87
C GLN A 78 -1.07 -21.84 -11.55
N TRP A 79 -1.37 -20.62 -11.07
CA TRP A 79 -0.81 -20.11 -9.82
C TRP A 79 -1.39 -20.77 -8.57
N ASN A 80 -2.47 -21.53 -8.69
CA ASN A 80 -3.07 -22.24 -7.57
C ASN A 80 -2.13 -23.29 -6.97
N SER A 81 -1.22 -23.87 -7.79
CA SER A 81 -0.22 -24.84 -7.36
C SER A 81 1.11 -24.22 -6.91
N ALA A 82 1.29 -22.90 -7.07
CA ALA A 82 2.53 -22.21 -6.72
C ALA A 82 2.77 -22.20 -5.21
N GLU A 83 4.03 -22.23 -4.77
CA GLU A 83 4.39 -21.98 -3.37
C GLU A 83 4.09 -20.52 -2.98
N HIS A 84 4.03 -20.22 -1.68
CA HIS A 84 3.67 -18.88 -1.18
C HIS A 84 4.53 -17.76 -1.76
N LYS A 85 5.86 -17.95 -1.81
CA LYS A 85 6.79 -16.97 -2.36
C LYS A 85 6.55 -16.74 -3.85
N GLU A 86 6.37 -17.82 -4.61
CA GLU A 86 6.10 -17.75 -6.05
C GLU A 86 4.75 -17.10 -6.32
N PHE A 87 3.72 -17.52 -5.58
CA PHE A 87 2.38 -16.92 -5.68
C PHE A 87 2.44 -15.41 -5.42
N LEU A 88 3.12 -15.00 -4.34
CA LEU A 88 3.27 -13.59 -4.01
C LEU A 88 4.08 -12.82 -5.05
N THR A 89 5.10 -13.45 -5.65
CA THR A 89 5.89 -12.89 -6.76
C THR A 89 5.03 -12.63 -7.98
N ASN A 90 4.17 -13.57 -8.33
CA ASN A 90 3.26 -13.45 -9.48
C ASN A 90 2.26 -12.29 -9.32
N PHE A 91 1.88 -11.95 -8.08
CA PHE A 91 1.06 -10.77 -7.76
C PHE A 91 1.86 -9.49 -7.53
N GLY A 92 3.19 -9.54 -7.67
CA GLY A 92 4.04 -8.36 -7.47
C GLY A 92 4.27 -8.01 -5.99
N GLY A 93 3.89 -8.88 -5.06
CA GLY A 93 4.11 -8.68 -3.62
C GLY A 93 5.51 -9.07 -3.15
N TYR A 94 6.25 -9.81 -3.96
CA TYR A 94 7.66 -10.16 -3.77
C TYR A 94 8.42 -9.93 -5.07
N THR A 95 9.65 -9.44 -5.00
CA THR A 95 10.42 -9.12 -6.19
C THR A 95 11.91 -9.35 -6.00
N ARG A 96 12.63 -9.38 -7.12
CA ARG A 96 14.10 -9.41 -7.16
C ARG A 96 14.61 -8.28 -8.02
N ASP A 97 15.46 -7.43 -7.46
CA ASP A 97 16.21 -6.44 -8.22
C ASP A 97 17.25 -7.17 -9.10
N ARG A 98 17.06 -7.11 -10.40
CA ARG A 98 17.93 -7.79 -11.38
C ARG A 98 19.34 -7.19 -11.42
N ARG A 99 19.52 -5.95 -11.03
CA ARG A 99 20.80 -5.25 -11.04
C ARG A 99 21.66 -5.64 -9.84
N THR A 100 21.06 -5.73 -8.67
CA THR A 100 21.78 -6.03 -7.42
C THR A 100 21.69 -7.48 -6.99
N GLY A 101 20.73 -8.23 -7.54
CA GLY A 101 20.42 -9.58 -7.14
C GLY A 101 19.67 -9.71 -5.82
N LYS A 102 19.43 -8.59 -5.12
CA LYS A 102 18.67 -8.58 -3.88
C LYS A 102 17.21 -8.93 -4.14
N GLU A 103 16.60 -9.64 -3.21
CA GLU A 103 15.19 -10.01 -3.26
C GLU A 103 14.51 -9.74 -1.92
N GLY A 104 13.20 -9.51 -1.95
CA GLY A 104 12.41 -9.23 -0.76
C GLY A 104 10.97 -8.84 -1.10
N LEU A 105 10.23 -8.48 -0.06
CA LEU A 105 8.88 -7.95 -0.22
C LEU A 105 8.88 -6.63 -0.96
N THR A 106 7.81 -6.38 -1.69
CA THR A 106 7.49 -5.05 -2.17
C THR A 106 6.69 -4.28 -1.12
N MET A 107 6.59 -2.95 -1.29
CA MET A 107 5.72 -2.13 -0.43
C MET A 107 4.28 -2.65 -0.44
N ALA A 108 3.75 -2.99 -1.62
CA ALA A 108 2.41 -3.56 -1.75
C ALA A 108 2.29 -4.91 -1.03
N GLY A 109 3.27 -5.81 -1.19
CA GLY A 109 3.27 -7.12 -0.55
C GLY A 109 3.24 -7.02 0.97
N LEU A 110 4.10 -6.18 1.54
CA LEU A 110 4.12 -5.95 2.98
C LEU A 110 2.83 -5.30 3.48
N LEU A 111 2.33 -4.27 2.80
CA LEU A 111 1.11 -3.57 3.20
C LEU A 111 -0.12 -4.50 3.15
N MET A 112 -0.23 -5.33 2.12
CA MET A 112 -1.36 -6.23 1.91
C MET A 112 -1.38 -7.43 2.86
N PHE A 113 -0.21 -8.03 3.12
CA PHE A 113 -0.12 -9.34 3.75
C PHE A 113 0.85 -9.41 4.93
N GLY A 114 1.48 -8.31 5.30
CA GLY A 114 2.47 -8.27 6.36
C GLY A 114 1.87 -8.52 7.75
N LYS A 115 2.71 -9.00 8.65
CA LYS A 115 2.43 -9.01 10.08
C LYS A 115 2.35 -7.57 10.60
N GLY A 116 1.58 -7.34 11.64
CA GLY A 116 1.32 -6.00 12.15
C GLY A 116 2.56 -5.24 12.63
N LEU A 117 3.58 -5.93 13.16
CA LEU A 117 4.83 -5.28 13.58
C LEU A 117 5.66 -4.79 12.39
N PRO A 118 6.06 -5.61 11.41
CA PRO A 118 6.75 -5.17 10.20
C PRO A 118 6.01 -4.06 9.44
N VAL A 119 4.68 -4.15 9.35
CA VAL A 119 3.86 -3.10 8.73
C VAL A 119 4.01 -1.77 9.45
N ARG A 120 3.95 -1.75 10.80
CA ARG A 120 4.13 -0.52 11.58
C ARG A 120 5.54 0.05 11.52
N GLU A 121 6.55 -0.82 11.51
CA GLU A 121 7.95 -0.40 11.38
C GLU A 121 8.22 0.29 10.04
N ARG A 122 7.59 -0.20 8.97
CA ARG A 122 7.78 0.38 7.64
C ARG A 122 6.87 1.56 7.36
N PHE A 123 5.67 1.55 7.91
CA PHE A 123 4.60 2.54 7.69
C PHE A 123 4.17 3.14 9.04
N ASP A 124 5.08 3.87 9.67
CA ASP A 124 4.93 4.45 11.03
C ASP A 124 3.69 5.34 11.21
N ASN A 125 3.21 5.95 10.13
CA ASN A 125 2.01 6.79 10.11
C ASN A 125 0.78 6.09 9.50
N LEU A 126 0.84 4.78 9.23
CA LEU A 126 -0.30 4.06 8.69
C LEU A 126 -1.45 4.01 9.70
N ARG A 127 -2.57 4.60 9.32
CA ARG A 127 -3.84 4.50 10.04
C ARG A 127 -4.91 4.07 9.07
N MET A 128 -5.63 3.03 9.42
CA MET A 128 -6.76 2.53 8.68
C MET A 128 -7.99 2.62 9.60
N ASP A 129 -8.91 3.49 9.25
CA ASP A 129 -10.18 3.69 9.96
C ASP A 129 -11.33 3.60 8.93
N TYR A 130 -12.34 2.83 9.24
CA TYR A 130 -13.61 2.86 8.53
C TYR A 130 -14.66 3.49 9.44
N ILE A 131 -15.40 4.42 8.91
CA ILE A 131 -16.47 5.12 9.64
C ILE A 131 -17.73 5.06 8.79
N ASP A 132 -18.72 4.33 9.27
CA ASP A 132 -20.07 4.35 8.69
C ASP A 132 -20.87 5.52 9.25
N LYS A 133 -21.41 6.33 8.37
CA LYS A 133 -22.30 7.45 8.69
C LYS A 133 -23.69 7.26 8.11
N SER A 134 -24.01 6.07 7.61
CA SER A 134 -25.37 5.74 7.19
C SER A 134 -26.26 5.50 8.44
N ASN A 135 -27.55 5.80 8.29
CA ASN A 135 -28.56 5.54 9.33
C ASN A 135 -28.25 6.18 10.71
N LEU A 136 -27.73 7.40 10.73
CA LEU A 136 -27.48 8.14 11.96
C LEU A 136 -28.79 8.43 12.70
N ILE A 137 -28.85 8.16 14.02
CA ILE A 137 -29.97 8.42 14.89
C ILE A 137 -29.57 9.51 15.89
N GLY A 138 -30.34 10.62 15.92
CA GLY A 138 -30.09 11.72 16.83
C GLY A 138 -28.72 12.39 16.63
N ASN A 139 -27.95 12.56 17.70
CA ASN A 139 -26.65 13.24 17.70
C ASN A 139 -25.46 12.29 17.52
N GLN A 140 -25.66 11.09 16.95
CA GLN A 140 -24.59 10.15 16.71
C GLN A 140 -23.59 10.69 15.69
N ARG A 141 -22.28 10.47 15.95
CA ARG A 141 -21.21 10.86 15.03
C ARG A 141 -20.98 9.83 13.92
N TYR A 142 -21.33 8.58 14.18
CA TYR A 142 -21.23 7.44 13.26
C TYR A 142 -22.19 6.33 13.72
N SER A 143 -22.65 5.54 12.80
CA SER A 143 -23.47 4.34 13.07
C SER A 143 -22.58 3.13 13.38
N ASP A 144 -21.40 3.06 12.74
CA ASP A 144 -20.41 2.03 13.00
C ASP A 144 -19.00 2.53 12.72
N ARG A 145 -17.99 1.88 13.31
CA ARG A 145 -16.59 2.22 13.13
C ARG A 145 -15.72 0.96 13.27
N LEU A 146 -14.80 0.80 12.31
CA LEU A 146 -13.72 -0.17 12.40
C LEU A 146 -12.40 0.57 12.60
N THR A 147 -11.74 0.29 13.71
CA THR A 147 -10.39 0.74 14.03
C THR A 147 -9.58 -0.45 14.49
N TYR A 148 -8.30 -0.49 14.21
CA TYR A 148 -7.42 -1.55 14.69
C TYR A 148 -7.41 -1.61 16.23
N ASP A 149 -7.70 -2.79 16.78
CA ASP A 149 -7.84 -3.06 18.22
C ASP A 149 -6.83 -4.09 18.77
N GLY A 150 -5.94 -4.61 17.90
CA GLY A 150 -4.94 -5.60 18.26
C GLY A 150 -5.39 -7.05 18.16
N THR A 151 -6.64 -7.33 17.78
CA THR A 151 -7.16 -8.71 17.66
C THR A 151 -6.83 -9.39 16.33
N TRP A 152 -6.31 -8.64 15.36
CA TRP A 152 -5.96 -9.11 14.01
C TRP A 152 -4.67 -8.47 13.51
N GLU A 153 -4.04 -9.05 12.50
CA GLU A 153 -2.86 -8.45 11.89
C GLU A 153 -3.23 -7.21 11.09
N ASN A 154 -2.61 -6.07 11.44
CA ASN A 154 -2.94 -4.75 10.90
C ASN A 154 -2.39 -4.55 9.48
N ASN A 155 -2.89 -5.33 8.53
CA ASN A 155 -2.59 -5.21 7.12
C ASN A 155 -3.84 -4.85 6.32
N LEU A 156 -3.66 -4.38 5.10
CA LEU A 156 -4.75 -3.86 4.28
C LEU A 156 -5.77 -4.94 3.91
N PHE A 157 -5.33 -6.17 3.63
CA PHE A 157 -6.25 -7.25 3.29
C PHE A 157 -7.20 -7.58 4.44
N ASN A 158 -6.68 -7.72 5.65
CA ASN A 158 -7.50 -7.96 6.83
C ASN A 158 -8.46 -6.80 7.09
N PHE A 159 -7.97 -5.56 7.00
CA PHE A 159 -8.80 -4.38 7.19
C PHE A 159 -10.01 -4.34 6.25
N ILE A 160 -9.80 -4.58 4.94
CA ILE A 160 -10.88 -4.61 3.94
C ILE A 160 -11.87 -5.76 4.18
N ARG A 161 -11.40 -6.86 4.77
CA ARG A 161 -12.22 -8.07 5.00
C ARG A 161 -12.92 -8.10 6.35
N MET A 162 -12.60 -7.17 7.26
CA MET A 162 -13.29 -7.10 8.55
C MET A 162 -14.78 -6.79 8.35
N PRO A 163 -15.66 -7.51 9.05
CA PRO A 163 -17.09 -7.20 9.02
C PRO A 163 -17.34 -5.87 9.75
N VAL A 164 -18.06 -4.98 9.11
CA VAL A 164 -18.52 -3.72 9.68
C VAL A 164 -20.04 -3.74 9.67
N GLY A 165 -20.69 -3.55 10.82
CA GLY A 165 -22.13 -3.50 10.94
C GLY A 165 -22.88 -4.73 10.37
N GLY A 166 -22.23 -5.89 10.30
CA GLY A 166 -22.78 -7.09 9.67
C GLY A 166 -22.68 -7.11 8.14
N ILE A 167 -22.10 -6.08 7.52
CA ILE A 167 -21.91 -5.99 6.06
C ILE A 167 -20.45 -6.33 5.75
N ARG A 168 -20.22 -7.33 4.91
CA ARG A 168 -18.88 -7.56 4.34
C ARG A 168 -18.61 -6.48 3.31
N LEU A 169 -17.52 -5.73 3.46
CA LEU A 169 -17.11 -4.67 2.53
C LEU A 169 -16.79 -5.18 1.11
N VAL A 170 -16.60 -6.48 0.95
CA VAL A 170 -16.35 -7.10 -0.35
C VAL A 170 -17.33 -8.25 -0.54
N HIS A 171 -18.31 -8.03 -1.39
CA HIS A 171 -19.07 -9.13 -1.99
C HIS A 171 -18.20 -9.78 -3.07
N THR A 172 -18.22 -11.09 -3.09
CA THR A 172 -17.62 -11.96 -4.13
C THR A 172 -18.07 -11.57 -5.51
#